data_44bcf4fb7a4de6ff0eb958c8254f7648
#
_entry.id   44bcf4fb7a4de6ff0eb958c8254f7648
#
_cell.length_a   1.000
_cell.length_b   1.000
_cell.length_c   1.000
_cell.angle_alpha   90.00
_cell.angle_beta   90.00
_cell.angle_gamma   90.00
#
_symmetry.space_group_name_H-M   'P 1'
#
loop_
_entity.id
_entity.type
_entity.pdbx_description
1 polymer ?
#
loop_
_entity_poly.entity_id
_entity_poly.type
_entity_poly.pdbx_seq_one_letter_code
_entity_poly.pdbx_strand_id
1 'polypeptide(L)'
;MREKVIYVLGAVAILLLARNLVLIAGFPPDRSQGMIFKIIFFHVPAAMTALLGAAVALVSSILFLKTRNFKYDALAVAVTEVGLAFLAANLITGSLWGRVIWGIWWTWDARLTSALVCWLLYAGYLMLRRAIEAPTQRATFA
;
A
#
# COMPACT_ATOMS: atom_id res chain seq x y z
N MET A 1 -20.80 -18.52 -1.23
CA MET A 1 -21.15 -17.12 -0.85
C MET A 1 -19.93 -16.19 -0.92
N ARG A 2 -18.78 -16.56 -0.29
CA ARG A 2 -17.54 -15.77 -0.27
C ARG A 2 -16.99 -15.43 -1.66
N GLU A 3 -16.92 -16.39 -2.58
CA GLU A 3 -16.43 -16.16 -3.95
C GLU A 3 -17.29 -15.15 -4.72
N LYS A 4 -18.62 -15.27 -4.65
CA LYS A 4 -19.51 -14.31 -5.31
C LYS A 4 -19.30 -12.88 -4.80
N VAL A 5 -19.08 -12.71 -3.50
CA VAL A 5 -18.75 -11.40 -2.92
C VAL A 5 -17.43 -10.86 -3.47
N ILE A 6 -16.39 -11.69 -3.59
CA ILE A 6 -15.09 -11.29 -4.15
C ILE A 6 -15.24 -10.85 -5.62
N TYR A 7 -15.96 -11.61 -6.45
CA TYR A 7 -16.19 -11.24 -7.84
C TYR A 7 -16.99 -9.93 -7.98
N VAL A 8 -18.02 -9.74 -7.16
CA VAL A 8 -18.82 -8.50 -7.17
C VAL A 8 -17.95 -7.31 -6.76
N LEU A 9 -17.20 -7.43 -5.66
CA LEU A 9 -16.30 -6.36 -5.20
C LEU A 9 -15.21 -6.07 -6.24
N GLY A 10 -14.65 -7.10 -6.89
CA GLY A 10 -13.68 -6.94 -7.96
C GLY A 10 -14.25 -6.21 -9.17
N ALA A 11 -15.44 -6.59 -9.61
CA ALA A 11 -16.13 -5.93 -10.72
C ALA A 11 -16.43 -4.45 -10.40
N VAL A 12 -16.94 -4.17 -9.20
CA VAL A 12 -17.20 -2.79 -8.75
C VAL A 12 -15.90 -1.99 -8.70
N ALA A 13 -14.82 -2.55 -8.18
CA ALA A 13 -13.52 -1.88 -8.11
C ALA A 13 -12.99 -1.54 -9.53
N ILE A 14 -13.10 -2.47 -10.49
CA ILE A 14 -12.70 -2.26 -11.89
C ILE A 14 -13.54 -1.14 -12.52
N LEU A 15 -14.85 -1.15 -12.35
CA LEU A 15 -15.75 -0.13 -12.89
C LEU A 15 -15.45 1.26 -12.31
N LEU A 16 -15.23 1.35 -10.99
CA LEU A 16 -14.86 2.59 -10.33
C LEU A 16 -13.49 3.09 -10.78
N LEU A 17 -12.52 2.19 -10.97
CA LEU A 17 -11.21 2.55 -11.48
C LEU A 17 -11.32 3.08 -12.91
N ALA A 18 -12.03 2.40 -13.81
CA ALA A 18 -12.24 2.83 -15.17
C ALA A 18 -12.92 4.23 -15.24
N ARG A 19 -13.97 4.43 -14.44
CA ARG A 19 -14.63 5.73 -14.30
C ARG A 19 -13.65 6.82 -13.84
N ASN A 20 -12.86 6.53 -12.79
CA ASN A 20 -11.90 7.50 -12.27
C ASN A 20 -10.81 7.84 -13.28
N LEU A 21 -10.32 6.87 -14.06
CA LEU A 21 -9.35 7.11 -15.14
C LEU A 21 -9.92 8.06 -16.19
N VAL A 22 -11.17 7.87 -16.61
CA VAL A 22 -11.85 8.77 -17.56
C VAL A 22 -11.97 10.19 -16.99
N LEU A 23 -12.38 10.32 -15.73
CA LEU A 23 -12.48 11.62 -15.06
C LEU A 23 -11.12 12.32 -14.98
N ILE A 24 -10.08 11.60 -14.53
CA ILE A 24 -8.71 12.15 -14.42
C ILE A 24 -8.17 12.56 -15.79
N ALA A 25 -8.46 11.80 -16.85
CA ALA A 25 -8.08 12.17 -18.22
C ALA A 25 -8.70 13.51 -18.64
N GLY A 26 -9.94 13.76 -18.26
CA GLY A 26 -10.67 15.00 -18.57
C GLY A 26 -10.26 16.23 -17.76
N PHE A 27 -9.48 16.10 -16.67
CA PHE A 27 -9.01 17.26 -15.91
C PHE A 27 -8.06 18.12 -16.72
N PRO A 28 -8.17 19.46 -16.65
CA PRO A 28 -7.21 20.36 -17.27
C PRO A 28 -5.84 20.23 -16.60
N PRO A 29 -4.76 20.63 -17.29
CA PRO A 29 -3.43 20.73 -16.69
C PRO A 29 -3.44 21.73 -15.53
N ASP A 30 -2.68 21.43 -14.48
CA ASP A 30 -2.44 22.39 -13.39
C ASP A 30 -1.60 23.56 -13.88
N ARG A 31 -1.83 24.76 -13.32
CA ARG A 31 -1.13 25.98 -13.74
C ARG A 31 0.38 25.96 -13.46
N SER A 32 0.80 25.29 -12.40
CA SER A 32 2.20 25.23 -11.96
C SER A 32 2.89 23.93 -12.35
N GLN A 33 2.19 22.80 -12.32
CA GLN A 33 2.75 21.47 -12.52
C GLN A 33 2.37 20.83 -13.87
N GLY A 34 1.44 21.44 -14.62
CA GLY A 34 1.00 20.89 -15.89
C GLY A 34 0.28 19.55 -15.75
N MET A 35 0.52 18.62 -16.69
CA MET A 35 -0.15 17.32 -16.72
C MET A 35 0.30 16.36 -15.62
N ILE A 36 1.52 16.53 -15.09
CA ILE A 36 2.06 15.64 -14.05
C ILE A 36 1.27 15.71 -12.74
N PHE A 37 0.56 16.83 -12.50
CA PHE A 37 -0.32 16.97 -11.34
C PHE A 37 -1.31 15.81 -11.20
N LYS A 38 -1.77 15.22 -12.31
CA LYS A 38 -2.72 14.10 -12.29
C LYS A 38 -2.22 12.88 -11.53
N ILE A 39 -0.91 12.75 -11.30
CA ILE A 39 -0.33 11.66 -10.52
C ILE A 39 -0.82 11.65 -9.06
N ILE A 40 -1.26 12.82 -8.53
CA ILE A 40 -1.79 12.95 -7.18
C ILE A 40 -2.98 12.02 -6.92
N PHE A 41 -3.81 11.77 -7.95
CA PHE A 41 -4.99 10.90 -7.85
C PHE A 41 -4.65 9.41 -7.68
N PHE A 42 -3.40 9.02 -7.91
CA PHE A 42 -2.86 7.68 -7.64
C PHE A 42 -1.96 7.67 -6.42
N HIS A 43 -1.08 8.67 -6.33
CA HIS A 43 -0.07 8.77 -5.28
C HIS A 43 -0.69 8.91 -3.89
N VAL A 44 -1.62 9.85 -3.71
CA VAL A 44 -2.24 10.10 -2.40
C VAL A 44 -3.12 8.92 -1.95
N PRO A 45 -4.03 8.36 -2.77
CA PRO A 45 -4.77 7.17 -2.37
C PRO A 45 -3.88 5.96 -2.06
N ALA A 46 -2.79 5.77 -2.80
CA ALA A 46 -1.83 4.70 -2.51
C ALA A 46 -1.17 4.89 -1.14
N ALA A 47 -0.71 6.10 -0.82
CA ALA A 47 -0.15 6.43 0.48
C ALA A 47 -1.15 6.20 1.62
N MET A 48 -2.40 6.68 1.46
CA MET A 48 -3.45 6.51 2.46
C MET A 48 -3.82 5.04 2.69
N THR A 49 -3.90 4.26 1.61
CA THR A 49 -4.19 2.82 1.70
C THR A 49 -3.06 2.07 2.42
N ALA A 50 -1.80 2.39 2.11
CA ALA A 50 -0.65 1.80 2.80
C ALA A 50 -0.64 2.14 4.29
N LEU A 51 -0.91 3.40 4.65
CA LEU A 51 -0.98 3.86 6.04
C LEU A 51 -2.11 3.19 6.81
N LEU A 52 -3.31 3.11 6.23
CA LEU A 52 -4.44 2.42 6.83
C LEU A 52 -4.16 0.91 7.00
N GLY A 53 -3.53 0.29 6.00
CA GLY A 53 -3.09 -1.10 6.08
C GLY A 53 -2.13 -1.33 7.25
N ALA A 54 -1.14 -0.45 7.43
CA ALA A 54 -0.20 -0.52 8.55
C ALA A 54 -0.91 -0.38 9.91
N ALA A 55 -1.87 0.56 10.03
CA ALA A 55 -2.64 0.73 11.26
C ALA A 55 -3.49 -0.52 11.59
N VAL A 56 -4.16 -1.10 10.59
CA VAL A 56 -4.93 -2.33 10.76
C VAL A 56 -4.03 -3.51 11.11
N ALA A 57 -2.84 -3.62 10.48
CA ALA A 57 -1.86 -4.64 10.78
C ALA A 57 -1.39 -4.54 12.25
N LEU A 58 -1.06 -3.32 12.72
CA LEU A 58 -0.66 -3.08 14.11
C LEU A 58 -1.74 -3.53 15.10
N VAL A 59 -2.98 -3.08 14.91
CA VAL A 59 -4.10 -3.47 15.79
C VAL A 59 -4.32 -4.99 15.77
N SER A 60 -4.28 -5.59 14.58
CA SER A 60 -4.45 -7.04 14.42
C SER A 60 -3.33 -7.83 15.10
N SER A 61 -2.08 -7.38 15.00
CA SER A 61 -0.94 -8.00 15.68
C SER A 61 -1.07 -7.92 17.20
N ILE A 62 -1.48 -6.77 17.74
CA ILE A 62 -1.74 -6.61 19.19
C ILE A 62 -2.86 -7.54 19.64
N LEU A 63 -3.96 -7.64 18.86
CA LEU A 63 -5.06 -8.55 19.19
C LEU A 63 -4.64 -10.01 19.12
N PHE A 64 -3.79 -10.41 18.16
CA PHE A 64 -3.22 -11.74 18.12
C PHE A 64 -2.38 -12.05 19.37
N LEU A 65 -1.50 -11.15 19.77
CA LEU A 65 -0.65 -11.35 20.95
C LEU A 65 -1.48 -11.52 22.23
N LYS A 66 -2.60 -10.80 22.36
CA LYS A 66 -3.50 -10.88 23.52
C LYS A 66 -4.41 -12.12 23.51
N THR A 67 -4.95 -12.47 22.34
CA THR A 67 -6.00 -13.50 22.24
C THR A 67 -5.51 -14.85 21.73
N ARG A 68 -4.32 -14.89 21.11
CA ARG A 68 -3.76 -16.04 20.40
C ARG A 68 -4.68 -16.60 19.29
N ASN A 69 -5.62 -15.78 18.80
CA ASN A 69 -6.54 -16.17 17.74
C ASN A 69 -5.90 -15.88 16.36
N PHE A 70 -5.61 -16.93 15.61
CA PHE A 70 -4.96 -16.87 14.31
C PHE A 70 -5.75 -16.10 13.23
N LYS A 71 -7.02 -15.78 13.45
CA LYS A 71 -7.77 -14.88 12.54
C LYS A 71 -7.16 -13.48 12.48
N TYR A 72 -6.65 -12.99 13.60
CA TYR A 72 -5.98 -11.69 13.66
C TYR A 72 -4.61 -11.73 12.99
N ASP A 73 -3.87 -12.82 13.14
CA ASP A 73 -2.62 -13.01 12.40
C ASP A 73 -2.85 -13.05 10.89
N ALA A 74 -3.84 -13.82 10.42
CA ALA A 74 -4.20 -13.87 9.01
C ALA A 74 -4.62 -12.50 8.45
N LEU A 75 -5.36 -11.70 9.24
CA LEU A 75 -5.74 -10.34 8.86
C LEU A 75 -4.50 -9.43 8.78
N ALA A 76 -3.62 -9.48 9.78
CA ALA A 76 -2.39 -8.68 9.80
C ALA A 76 -1.54 -8.93 8.55
N VAL A 77 -1.35 -10.20 8.17
CA VAL A 77 -0.60 -10.57 6.97
C VAL A 77 -1.28 -10.04 5.70
N ALA A 78 -2.57 -10.30 5.55
CA ALA A 78 -3.30 -9.90 4.34
C ALA A 78 -3.26 -8.38 4.11
N VAL A 79 -3.47 -7.58 5.17
CA VAL A 79 -3.41 -6.12 5.04
C VAL A 79 -1.98 -5.60 4.85
N THR A 80 -0.97 -6.31 5.39
CA THR A 80 0.44 -5.97 5.15
C THR A 80 0.83 -6.22 3.70
N GLU A 81 0.42 -7.34 3.10
CA GLU A 81 0.69 -7.64 1.67
C GLU A 81 0.07 -6.57 0.76
N VAL A 82 -1.19 -6.22 1.00
CA VAL A 82 -1.88 -5.16 0.24
C VAL A 82 -1.21 -3.79 0.48
N GLY A 83 -0.94 -3.45 1.74
CA GLY A 83 -0.28 -2.19 2.11
C GLY A 83 1.10 -2.05 1.47
N LEU A 84 1.88 -3.14 1.42
CA LEU A 84 3.20 -3.15 0.78
C LEU A 84 3.13 -2.89 -0.73
N ALA A 85 2.13 -3.45 -1.42
CA ALA A 85 1.90 -3.19 -2.84
C ALA A 85 1.54 -1.71 -3.09
N PHE A 86 0.67 -1.13 -2.27
CA PHE A 86 0.32 0.28 -2.36
C PHE A 86 1.48 1.21 -2.00
N LEU A 87 2.30 0.85 -1.01
CA LEU A 87 3.50 1.62 -0.67
C LEU A 87 4.53 1.58 -1.80
N ALA A 88 4.69 0.45 -2.49
CA ALA A 88 5.51 0.37 -3.70
C ALA A 88 4.97 1.29 -4.82
N ALA A 89 3.67 1.28 -5.07
CA ALA A 89 3.04 2.19 -6.03
C ALA A 89 3.25 3.66 -5.63
N ASN A 90 3.17 3.98 -4.33
CA ASN A 90 3.45 5.31 -3.80
C ASN A 90 4.91 5.73 -4.03
N LEU A 91 5.89 4.86 -3.78
CA LEU A 91 7.32 5.12 -4.04
C LEU A 91 7.58 5.37 -5.54
N ILE A 92 7.03 4.54 -6.41
CA ILE A 92 7.19 4.68 -7.86
C ILE A 92 6.56 6.00 -8.35
N THR A 93 5.33 6.27 -7.99
CA THR A 93 4.62 7.50 -8.41
C THR A 93 5.27 8.75 -7.82
N GLY A 94 5.80 8.68 -6.60
CA GLY A 94 6.54 9.77 -5.96
C GLY A 94 7.86 10.08 -6.68
N SER A 95 8.60 9.05 -7.10
CA SER A 95 9.82 9.18 -7.88
C SER A 95 9.56 9.80 -9.27
N LEU A 96 8.52 9.32 -9.96
CA LEU A 96 8.09 9.90 -11.25
C LEU A 96 7.70 11.38 -11.11
N TRP A 97 6.94 11.72 -10.08
CA TRP A 97 6.56 13.10 -9.80
C TRP A 97 7.78 13.97 -9.50
N GLY A 98 8.70 13.47 -8.65
CA GLY A 98 9.95 14.16 -8.33
C GLY A 98 10.81 14.42 -9.57
N ARG A 99 10.90 13.45 -10.48
CA ARG A 99 11.66 13.62 -11.73
C ARG A 99 11.17 14.80 -12.58
N VAL A 100 9.85 14.99 -12.66
CA VAL A 100 9.28 16.06 -13.47
C VAL A 100 9.38 17.43 -12.77
N ILE A 101 9.17 17.47 -11.44
CA ILE A 101 9.13 18.72 -10.68
C ILE A 101 10.51 19.20 -10.29
N TRP A 102 11.41 18.30 -9.88
CA TRP A 102 12.73 18.62 -9.34
C TRP A 102 13.90 18.22 -10.25
N GLY A 103 13.62 17.57 -11.37
CA GLY A 103 14.65 17.11 -12.32
C GLY A 103 15.40 15.86 -11.89
N ILE A 104 15.15 15.31 -10.72
CA ILE A 104 15.83 14.14 -10.16
C ILE A 104 14.82 13.06 -9.75
N TRP A 105 15.20 11.79 -9.94
CA TRP A 105 14.33 10.66 -9.63
C TRP A 105 14.16 10.42 -8.13
N TRP A 106 15.20 10.72 -7.37
CA TRP A 106 15.25 10.40 -5.95
C TRP A 106 16.07 11.42 -5.18
N THR A 107 15.50 11.91 -4.09
CA THR A 107 16.18 12.69 -3.06
C THR A 107 16.26 11.87 -1.78
N TRP A 108 17.43 11.84 -1.15
CA TRP A 108 17.60 11.16 0.14
C TRP A 108 17.07 12.02 1.32
N ASP A 109 15.94 12.67 1.11
CA ASP A 109 15.25 13.37 2.19
C ASP A 109 14.59 12.38 3.17
N ALA A 110 14.23 12.87 4.35
CA ALA A 110 13.66 12.02 5.41
C ALA A 110 12.35 11.33 4.98
N ARG A 111 11.54 11.97 4.16
CA ARG A 111 10.24 11.45 3.70
C ARG A 111 10.39 10.25 2.76
N LEU A 112 11.18 10.42 1.69
CA LEU A 112 11.39 9.35 0.71
C LEU A 112 12.18 8.20 1.33
N THR A 113 13.23 8.53 2.08
CA THR A 113 14.09 7.53 2.74
C THR A 113 13.31 6.71 3.77
N SER A 114 12.50 7.34 4.62
CA SER A 114 11.70 6.62 5.61
C SER A 114 10.64 5.72 4.97
N ALA A 115 10.01 6.16 3.88
CA ALA A 115 9.06 5.35 3.15
C ALA A 115 9.71 4.11 2.52
N LEU A 116 10.91 4.28 1.93
CA LEU A 116 11.69 3.16 1.39
C LEU A 116 12.13 2.18 2.49
N VAL A 117 12.66 2.68 3.60
CA VAL A 117 13.05 1.85 4.75
C VAL A 117 11.85 1.08 5.29
N CYS A 118 10.70 1.75 5.43
CA CYS A 118 9.46 1.10 5.86
C CYS A 118 9.07 -0.03 4.89
N TRP A 119 9.13 0.22 3.58
CA TRP A 119 8.84 -0.78 2.56
C TRP A 119 9.78 -2.00 2.67
N LEU A 120 11.09 -1.77 2.84
CA LEU A 120 12.09 -2.83 2.99
C LEU A 120 11.86 -3.65 4.26
N LEU A 121 11.53 -3.02 5.38
CA LEU A 121 11.23 -3.70 6.65
C LEU A 121 10.02 -4.62 6.53
N TYR A 122 8.92 -4.14 5.94
CA TYR A 122 7.73 -4.97 5.74
C TYR A 122 7.95 -6.08 4.69
N ALA A 123 8.71 -5.81 3.63
CA ALA A 123 9.10 -6.83 2.66
C ALA A 123 9.96 -7.92 3.33
N GLY A 124 10.96 -7.52 4.12
CA GLY A 124 11.80 -8.43 4.91
C GLY A 124 10.98 -9.25 5.91
N TYR A 125 10.02 -8.62 6.59
CA TYR A 125 9.08 -9.31 7.47
C TYR A 125 8.30 -10.40 6.74
N LEU A 126 7.71 -10.10 5.58
CA LEU A 126 6.96 -11.09 4.81
C LEU A 126 7.84 -12.23 4.28
N MET A 127 9.09 -11.94 3.89
CA MET A 127 10.06 -12.96 3.48
C MET A 127 10.46 -13.86 4.65
N LEU A 128 10.81 -13.28 5.80
CA LEU A 128 11.15 -14.02 7.02
C LEU A 128 10.00 -14.93 7.46
N ARG A 129 8.79 -14.39 7.40
CA ARG A 129 7.59 -15.14 7.76
C ARG A 129 7.36 -16.38 6.88
N ARG A 130 7.74 -16.35 5.61
CA ARG A 130 7.67 -17.52 4.71
C ARG A 130 8.73 -18.59 5.03
N ALA A 131 9.83 -18.20 5.62
CA ALA A 131 10.90 -19.11 6.03
C ALA A 131 10.65 -19.85 7.35
N ILE A 132 9.66 -19.40 8.14
CA ILE A 132 9.32 -20.01 9.45
C ILE A 132 8.22 -21.04 9.26
N GLU A 133 8.50 -22.31 9.55
CA GLU A 133 7.53 -23.41 9.41
C GLU A 133 6.50 -23.44 10.56
N ALA A 134 6.93 -23.22 11.81
CA ALA A 134 6.05 -23.31 12.98
C ALA A 134 5.04 -22.15 13.02
N PRO A 135 3.71 -22.42 12.96
CA PRO A 135 2.68 -21.38 12.88
C PRO A 135 2.71 -20.37 14.01
N THR A 136 2.93 -20.85 15.25
CA THR A 136 2.97 -19.99 16.44
C THR A 136 4.18 -19.06 16.43
N GLN A 137 5.36 -19.57 16.07
CA GLN A 137 6.56 -18.75 15.94
C GLN A 137 6.38 -17.70 14.85
N ARG A 138 5.90 -18.12 13.68
CA ARG A 138 5.62 -17.25 12.54
C ARG A 138 4.69 -16.09 12.90
N ALA A 139 3.62 -16.38 13.66
CA ALA A 139 2.66 -15.37 14.08
C ALA A 139 3.18 -14.46 15.22
N THR A 140 4.18 -14.88 15.98
CA THR A 140 4.76 -14.09 17.08
C THR A 140 5.80 -13.09 16.57
N PHE A 141 6.34 -13.28 15.37
CA PHE A 141 7.25 -12.34 14.72
C PHE A 141 6.54 -11.18 14.00
N ALA A 142 5.21 -11.11 14.05
CA ALA A 142 4.40 -10.09 13.38
C ALA A 142 4.41 -8.72 14.10
#